data_b1b8ae72851a2042a7a63e1893f8719a
#
_entry.id   b1b8ae72851a2042a7a63e1893f8719a
#
_cell.length_a   1.000
_cell.length_b   1.000
_cell.length_c   1.000
_cell.angle_alpha   90.00
_cell.angle_beta   90.00
_cell.angle_gamma   90.00
#
_symmetry.space_group_name_H-M   'P 1'
#
loop_
_entity.id
_entity.type
_entity.pdbx_description
1 polymer ?
#
loop_
_entity_poly.entity_id
_entity_poly.type
_entity_poly.pdbx_seq_one_letter_code
_entity_poly.pdbx_strand_id
1 'polypeptide(L)'
;MFVNAAAVGGFVAGTYWLLMLVGRFSAGFIAGRISSRAMMLTATGIGMVLIVTAIFIPKENTASIPLFTGGGFEMTAIPVSAMLLVLCGLLTSIMWASIFNLATEGLGKYTAQASGIFMMMVVGGGVLPLLQNFIADKAGYMVSYFVPLAGMAYMFYYALIGCKNVNKDIPVD
;
A
#
# COMPACT_ATOMS: atom_id res chain seq x y z
N MET A 1 -10.03 2.02 31.75
CA MET A 1 -8.96 1.05 31.44
C MET A 1 -7.93 1.81 30.61
N PHE A 2 -6.72 2.08 31.13
CA PHE A 2 -5.71 2.80 30.35
C PHE A 2 -5.21 1.87 29.26
N VAL A 3 -5.67 2.04 28.03
CA VAL A 3 -5.14 1.31 26.88
C VAL A 3 -3.72 1.78 26.68
N ASN A 4 -2.76 0.88 26.87
CA ASN A 4 -1.34 1.18 26.69
C ASN A 4 -1.12 1.64 25.24
N ALA A 5 -0.32 2.68 25.01
CA ALA A 5 -0.02 3.21 23.68
C ALA A 5 0.46 2.13 22.69
N ALA A 6 1.19 1.13 23.19
CA ALA A 6 1.61 -0.03 22.40
C ALA A 6 0.41 -0.89 21.93
N ALA A 7 -0.61 -1.06 22.78
CA ALA A 7 -1.82 -1.80 22.41
C ALA A 7 -2.63 -1.05 21.34
N VAL A 8 -2.76 0.28 21.46
CA VAL A 8 -3.40 1.11 20.42
C VAL A 8 -2.66 0.97 19.09
N GLY A 9 -1.32 1.00 19.10
CA GLY A 9 -0.51 0.79 17.91
C GLY A 9 -0.78 -0.59 17.27
N GLY A 10 -0.91 -1.64 18.10
CA GLY A 10 -1.29 -2.97 17.65
C GLY A 10 -2.68 -3.02 17.01
N PHE A 11 -3.67 -2.33 17.59
CA PHE A 11 -5.04 -2.27 17.05
C PHE A 11 -5.08 -1.49 15.73
N VAL A 12 -4.32 -0.41 15.61
CA VAL A 12 -4.15 0.35 14.35
C VAL A 12 -3.58 -0.55 13.27
N ALA A 13 -2.51 -1.29 13.56
CA ALA A 13 -1.91 -2.24 12.63
C ALA A 13 -2.89 -3.38 12.27
N GLY A 14 -3.59 -3.95 13.24
CA GLY A 14 -4.61 -4.99 13.03
C GLY A 14 -5.74 -4.50 12.11
N THR A 15 -6.19 -3.27 12.30
CA THR A 15 -7.23 -2.66 11.47
C THR A 15 -6.73 -2.43 10.03
N TYR A 16 -5.47 -2.01 9.86
CA TYR A 16 -4.84 -1.89 8.54
C TYR A 16 -4.84 -3.24 7.79
N TRP A 17 -4.43 -4.32 8.46
CA TRP A 17 -4.43 -5.66 7.87
C TRP A 17 -5.84 -6.16 7.54
N LEU A 18 -6.81 -5.86 8.39
CA LEU A 18 -8.22 -6.21 8.14
C LEU A 18 -8.76 -5.46 6.91
N LEU A 19 -8.48 -4.15 6.80
CA LEU A 19 -8.85 -3.37 5.62
C LEU A 19 -8.15 -3.88 4.36
N MET A 20 -6.90 -4.32 4.47
CA MET A 20 -6.19 -4.96 3.36
C MET A 20 -6.87 -6.27 2.93
N LEU A 21 -7.36 -7.08 3.87
CA LEU A 21 -8.12 -8.29 3.57
C LEU A 21 -9.42 -7.95 2.82
N VAL A 22 -10.20 -7.00 3.33
CA VAL A 22 -11.44 -6.52 2.69
C VAL A 22 -11.15 -5.98 1.29
N GLY A 23 -10.08 -5.21 1.13
CA GLY A 23 -9.64 -4.68 -0.15
C GLY A 23 -9.31 -5.77 -1.17
N ARG A 24 -8.66 -6.86 -0.75
CA ARG A 24 -8.36 -8.01 -1.62
C ARG A 24 -9.61 -8.72 -2.11
N PHE A 25 -10.58 -8.94 -1.22
CA PHE A 25 -11.87 -9.51 -1.62
C PHE A 25 -12.58 -8.59 -2.62
N SER A 26 -12.67 -7.30 -2.33
CA SER A 26 -13.30 -6.33 -3.22
C SER A 26 -12.61 -6.24 -4.58
N ALA A 27 -11.29 -6.27 -4.59
CA ALA A 27 -10.49 -6.27 -5.82
C ALA A 27 -10.76 -7.50 -6.70
N GLY A 28 -10.99 -8.68 -6.10
CA GLY A 28 -11.33 -9.89 -6.82
C GLY A 28 -12.62 -9.76 -7.65
N PHE A 29 -13.62 -9.08 -7.13
CA PHE A 29 -14.88 -8.81 -7.86
C PHE A 29 -14.72 -7.74 -8.96
N ILE A 30 -13.78 -6.84 -8.80
CA ILE A 30 -13.56 -5.69 -9.70
C ILE A 30 -12.56 -6.04 -10.81
N ALA A 31 -11.60 -6.92 -10.54
CA ALA A 31 -10.49 -7.26 -11.45
C ALA A 31 -10.94 -7.77 -12.83
N GLY A 32 -12.12 -8.40 -12.91
CA GLY A 32 -12.70 -8.84 -14.20
C GLY A 32 -13.30 -7.70 -15.05
N ARG A 33 -13.48 -6.50 -14.47
CA ARG A 33 -14.17 -5.38 -15.12
C ARG A 33 -13.28 -4.17 -15.39
N ILE A 34 -12.20 -4.03 -14.63
CA ILE A 34 -11.28 -2.88 -14.70
C ILE A 34 -9.87 -3.38 -14.99
N SER A 35 -9.16 -2.71 -15.90
CA SER A 35 -7.78 -3.06 -16.23
C SER A 35 -6.84 -2.87 -15.03
N SER A 36 -5.85 -3.75 -14.89
CA SER A 36 -4.83 -3.68 -13.83
C SER A 36 -4.12 -2.32 -13.80
N ARG A 37 -3.94 -1.70 -14.97
CA ARG A 37 -3.37 -0.36 -15.09
C ARG A 37 -4.25 0.70 -14.45
N ALA A 38 -5.57 0.70 -14.73
CA ALA A 38 -6.50 1.66 -14.15
C ALA A 38 -6.62 1.46 -12.62
N MET A 39 -6.68 0.22 -12.17
CA MET A 39 -6.69 -0.13 -10.74
C MET A 39 -5.45 0.41 -10.03
N MET A 40 -4.27 0.24 -10.63
CA MET A 40 -3.01 0.71 -10.07
C MET A 40 -2.93 2.23 -10.04
N LEU A 41 -3.33 2.93 -11.12
CA LEU A 41 -3.36 4.40 -11.18
C LEU A 41 -4.28 4.99 -10.12
N THR A 42 -5.49 4.45 -9.98
CA THR A 42 -6.46 4.94 -8.98
C THR A 42 -5.97 4.67 -7.55
N ALA A 43 -5.47 3.47 -7.27
CA ALA A 43 -4.99 3.11 -5.94
C ALA A 43 -3.77 3.95 -5.52
N THR A 44 -2.77 4.11 -6.40
CA THR A 44 -1.58 4.92 -6.11
C THR A 44 -1.91 6.40 -6.04
N GLY A 45 -2.78 6.92 -6.92
CA GLY A 45 -3.19 8.32 -6.92
C GLY A 45 -3.91 8.71 -5.62
N ILE A 46 -4.93 7.93 -5.23
CA ILE A 46 -5.65 8.14 -3.97
C ILE A 46 -4.71 7.95 -2.78
N GLY A 47 -3.85 6.92 -2.80
CA GLY A 47 -2.89 6.66 -1.74
C GLY A 47 -1.90 7.81 -1.53
N MET A 48 -1.40 8.42 -2.59
CA MET A 48 -0.54 9.62 -2.50
C MET A 48 -1.28 10.78 -1.84
N VAL A 49 -2.53 11.04 -2.24
CA VAL A 49 -3.34 12.10 -1.63
C VAL A 49 -3.54 11.85 -0.13
N LEU A 50 -3.85 10.61 0.26
CA LEU A 50 -4.03 10.25 1.67
C LEU A 50 -2.74 10.43 2.48
N ILE A 51 -1.59 9.99 1.96
CA ILE A 51 -0.30 10.13 2.64
C ILE A 51 0.10 11.61 2.76
N VAL A 52 -0.01 12.37 1.67
CA VAL A 52 0.29 13.81 1.69
C VAL A 52 -0.59 14.53 2.72
N THR A 53 -1.90 14.25 2.70
CA THR A 53 -2.83 14.83 3.66
C THR A 53 -2.47 14.42 5.09
N ALA A 54 -2.09 13.17 5.33
CA ALA A 54 -1.68 12.68 6.65
C ALA A 54 -0.40 13.36 7.17
N ILE A 55 0.55 13.68 6.29
CA ILE A 55 1.80 14.37 6.66
C ILE A 55 1.52 15.81 7.13
N PHE A 56 0.59 16.51 6.48
CA PHE A 56 0.31 17.93 6.76
C PHE A 56 -0.76 18.17 7.83
N ILE A 57 -1.56 17.17 8.20
CA ILE A 57 -2.57 17.31 9.26
C ILE A 57 -1.88 17.41 10.64
N PRO A 58 -2.25 18.41 11.48
CA PRO A 58 -1.76 18.50 12.85
C PRO A 58 -2.12 17.25 13.66
N LYS A 59 -1.16 16.77 14.48
CA LYS A 59 -1.33 15.56 15.31
C LYS A 59 -2.41 15.70 16.40
N GLU A 60 -2.78 16.92 16.72
CA GLU A 60 -3.79 17.24 17.72
C GLU A 60 -5.21 16.90 17.27
N ASN A 61 -5.42 16.83 15.95
CA ASN A 61 -6.70 16.42 15.39
C ASN A 61 -6.90 14.92 15.61
N THR A 62 -7.77 14.56 16.55
CA THR A 62 -8.12 13.17 16.86
C THR A 62 -9.56 12.87 16.43
N ALA A 63 -9.78 11.64 15.98
CA ALA A 63 -11.08 11.10 15.67
C ALA A 63 -11.27 9.74 16.36
N SER A 64 -12.47 9.48 16.84
CA SER A 64 -12.82 8.18 17.39
C SER A 64 -13.28 7.26 16.25
N ILE A 65 -12.53 6.20 16.02
CA ILE A 65 -12.84 5.21 15.00
C ILE A 65 -12.91 3.81 15.61
N PRO A 66 -13.69 2.90 15.02
CA PRO A 66 -13.68 1.51 15.43
C PRO A 66 -12.37 0.84 15.01
N LEU A 67 -11.55 0.44 15.97
CA LEU A 67 -10.33 -0.32 15.76
C LEU A 67 -10.59 -1.80 16.07
N PHE A 68 -9.98 -2.67 15.27
CA PHE A 68 -10.05 -4.11 15.48
C PHE A 68 -9.13 -4.55 16.61
N THR A 69 -9.71 -5.11 17.69
CA THR A 69 -8.99 -5.53 18.90
C THR A 69 -8.75 -7.04 18.98
N GLY A 70 -8.99 -7.78 17.88
CA GLY A 70 -8.84 -9.25 17.83
C GLY A 70 -10.08 -10.02 18.29
N GLY A 71 -10.91 -9.46 19.16
CA GLY A 71 -12.18 -10.05 19.60
C GLY A 71 -13.42 -9.24 19.21
N GLY A 72 -13.22 -8.04 18.64
CA GLY A 72 -14.30 -7.13 18.27
C GLY A 72 -13.78 -5.79 17.78
N PHE A 73 -14.67 -4.80 17.74
CA PHE A 73 -14.34 -3.43 17.40
C PHE A 73 -14.57 -2.53 18.62
N GLU A 74 -13.56 -1.75 18.98
CA GLU A 74 -13.64 -0.76 20.05
C GLU A 74 -13.43 0.63 19.49
N MET A 75 -14.25 1.59 19.92
CA MET A 75 -14.11 3.00 19.56
C MET A 75 -12.92 3.58 20.31
N THR A 76 -11.87 3.90 19.55
CA THR A 76 -10.62 4.44 20.10
C THR A 76 -10.30 5.77 19.41
N ALA A 77 -9.95 6.78 20.22
CA ALA A 77 -9.48 8.06 19.70
C ALA A 77 -8.05 7.93 19.20
N ILE A 78 -7.85 8.18 17.90
CA ILE A 78 -6.52 8.20 17.27
C ILE A 78 -6.34 9.48 16.47
N PRO A 79 -5.11 9.91 16.18
CA PRO A 79 -4.84 11.02 15.28
C PRO A 79 -5.46 10.77 13.89
N VAL A 80 -6.05 11.80 13.29
CA VAL A 80 -6.63 11.71 11.94
C VAL A 80 -5.59 11.29 10.92
N SER A 81 -4.33 11.70 11.10
CA SER A 81 -3.22 11.24 10.25
C SER A 81 -3.07 9.72 10.27
N ALA A 82 -3.17 9.08 11.44
CA ALA A 82 -3.11 7.62 11.56
C ALA A 82 -4.31 6.94 10.88
N MET A 83 -5.51 7.51 11.00
CA MET A 83 -6.71 7.02 10.31
C MET A 83 -6.53 7.02 8.79
N LEU A 84 -5.99 8.10 8.22
CA LEU A 84 -5.74 8.19 6.78
C LEU A 84 -4.73 7.14 6.32
N LEU A 85 -3.69 6.88 7.12
CA LEU A 85 -2.69 5.84 6.82
C LEU A 85 -3.28 4.43 6.92
N VAL A 86 -4.20 4.18 7.85
CA VAL A 86 -4.95 2.92 7.95
C VAL A 86 -5.80 2.69 6.71
N LEU A 87 -6.46 3.72 6.17
CA LEU A 87 -7.23 3.63 4.93
C LEU A 87 -6.37 3.25 3.71
N CYS A 88 -5.08 3.56 3.71
CA CYS A 88 -4.17 3.10 2.67
C CYS A 88 -4.12 1.56 2.57
N GLY A 89 -4.49 0.82 3.62
CA GLY A 89 -4.58 -0.64 3.59
C GLY A 89 -5.50 -1.18 2.51
N LEU A 90 -6.65 -0.52 2.28
CA LEU A 90 -7.57 -0.86 1.18
C LEU A 90 -6.91 -0.72 -0.20
N LEU A 91 -6.14 0.35 -0.38
CA LEU A 91 -5.51 0.68 -1.66
C LEU A 91 -4.31 -0.21 -1.95
N THR A 92 -3.45 -0.44 -0.95
CA THR A 92 -2.26 -1.29 -1.08
C THR A 92 -2.60 -2.74 -1.37
N SER A 93 -3.79 -3.20 -0.95
CA SER A 93 -4.27 -4.56 -1.22
C SER A 93 -4.45 -4.85 -2.71
N ILE A 94 -4.93 -3.85 -3.46
CA ILE A 94 -5.19 -3.94 -4.90
C ILE A 94 -3.88 -3.86 -5.70
N MET A 95 -2.90 -3.14 -5.17
CA MET A 95 -1.65 -2.85 -5.87
C MET A 95 -0.82 -4.09 -6.16
N TRP A 96 -0.79 -5.07 -5.24
CA TRP A 96 -0.01 -6.29 -5.41
C TRP A 96 -0.40 -7.07 -6.67
N ALA A 97 -1.68 -7.38 -6.84
CA ALA A 97 -2.17 -8.11 -7.99
C ALA A 97 -2.00 -7.31 -9.28
N SER A 98 -2.28 -5.99 -9.22
CA SER A 98 -2.15 -5.11 -10.39
C SER A 98 -0.70 -4.99 -10.88
N ILE A 99 0.27 -4.87 -9.97
CA ILE A 99 1.70 -4.79 -10.32
C ILE A 99 2.18 -6.11 -10.93
N PHE A 100 1.79 -7.24 -10.33
CA PHE A 100 2.16 -8.55 -10.83
C PHE A 100 1.62 -8.78 -12.25
N ASN A 101 0.34 -8.48 -12.46
CA ASN A 101 -0.27 -8.61 -13.77
C ASN A 101 0.41 -7.73 -14.83
N LEU A 102 0.69 -6.45 -14.49
CA LEU A 102 1.38 -5.54 -15.42
C LEU A 102 2.83 -5.96 -15.70
N ALA A 103 3.52 -6.53 -14.71
CA ALA A 103 4.90 -6.98 -14.86
C ALA A 103 5.03 -8.26 -15.68
N THR A 104 3.99 -9.10 -15.69
CA THR A 104 3.99 -10.39 -16.39
C THR A 104 3.20 -10.39 -17.71
N GLU A 105 2.53 -9.26 -18.02
CA GLU A 105 1.74 -9.11 -19.23
C GLU A 105 2.60 -9.24 -20.48
N GLY A 106 2.18 -10.12 -21.40
CA GLY A 106 2.85 -10.32 -22.70
C GLY A 106 4.15 -11.13 -22.64
N LEU A 107 4.48 -11.81 -21.53
CA LEU A 107 5.71 -12.60 -21.42
C LEU A 107 5.55 -14.07 -21.84
N GLY A 108 4.33 -14.55 -22.08
CA GLY A 108 4.07 -15.90 -22.55
C GLY A 108 4.85 -16.98 -21.77
N LYS A 109 5.69 -17.76 -22.45
CA LYS A 109 6.52 -18.83 -21.84
C LYS A 109 7.52 -18.35 -20.78
N TYR A 110 7.87 -17.06 -20.76
CA TYR A 110 8.81 -16.48 -19.79
C TYR A 110 8.13 -16.02 -18.49
N THR A 111 6.81 -16.16 -18.39
CA THR A 111 6.04 -15.75 -17.19
C THR A 111 6.56 -16.40 -15.91
N ALA A 112 6.97 -17.67 -15.96
CA ALA A 112 7.49 -18.38 -14.80
C ALA A 112 8.80 -17.78 -14.29
N GLN A 113 9.75 -17.46 -15.18
CA GLN A 113 11.03 -16.84 -14.82
C GLN A 113 10.80 -15.41 -14.30
N ALA A 114 9.96 -14.64 -14.98
CA ALA A 114 9.61 -13.28 -14.56
C ALA A 114 8.96 -13.26 -13.18
N SER A 115 8.08 -14.23 -12.89
CA SER A 115 7.46 -14.36 -11.56
C SER A 115 8.50 -14.67 -10.48
N GLY A 116 9.51 -15.50 -10.79
CA GLY A 116 10.62 -15.77 -9.87
C GLY A 116 11.43 -14.50 -9.55
N ILE A 117 11.79 -13.73 -10.57
CA ILE A 117 12.50 -12.45 -10.41
C ILE A 117 11.65 -11.46 -9.63
N PHE A 118 10.35 -11.36 -9.93
CA PHE A 118 9.43 -10.50 -9.21
C PHE A 118 9.38 -10.86 -7.71
N MET A 119 9.35 -12.14 -7.37
CA MET A 119 9.37 -12.58 -5.97
C MET A 119 10.69 -12.27 -5.26
N MET A 120 11.82 -12.27 -5.95
CA MET A 120 13.10 -11.81 -5.38
C MET A 120 13.05 -10.32 -5.00
N MET A 121 12.34 -9.48 -5.76
CA MET A 121 12.19 -8.06 -5.47
C MET A 121 11.38 -7.77 -4.20
N VAL A 122 10.63 -8.75 -3.66
CA VAL A 122 9.89 -8.63 -2.39
C VAL A 122 10.82 -8.36 -1.20
N VAL A 123 12.12 -8.63 -1.33
CA VAL A 123 13.13 -8.25 -0.32
C VAL A 123 13.10 -6.74 0.00
N GLY A 124 12.66 -5.91 -0.94
CA GLY A 124 12.42 -4.48 -0.70
C GLY A 124 11.45 -4.20 0.45
N GLY A 125 10.50 -5.12 0.70
CA GLY A 125 9.59 -5.08 1.85
C GLY A 125 10.29 -5.20 3.21
N GLY A 126 11.52 -5.74 3.26
CA GLY A 126 12.37 -5.72 4.45
C GLY A 126 13.26 -4.46 4.53
N VAL A 127 13.82 -4.04 3.40
CA VAL A 127 14.78 -2.93 3.33
C VAL A 127 14.12 -1.57 3.52
N LEU A 128 13.00 -1.32 2.86
CA LEU A 128 12.31 -0.01 2.92
C LEU A 128 11.82 0.35 4.32
N PRO A 129 11.24 -0.55 5.13
CA PRO A 129 10.87 -0.24 6.51
C PRO A 129 12.08 0.09 7.40
N LEU A 130 13.25 -0.53 7.17
CA LEU A 130 14.47 -0.17 7.90
C LEU A 130 14.90 1.26 7.58
N LEU A 131 14.88 1.64 6.30
CA LEU A 131 15.15 3.01 5.87
C LEU A 131 14.13 3.99 6.46
N GLN A 132 12.84 3.64 6.43
CA GLN A 132 11.78 4.45 7.01
C GLN A 132 11.97 4.65 8.51
N ASN A 133 12.29 3.60 9.27
CA ASN A 133 12.56 3.69 10.71
C ASN A 133 13.79 4.55 11.00
N PHE A 134 14.87 4.38 10.24
CA PHE A 134 16.07 5.23 10.37
C PHE A 134 15.75 6.73 10.17
N ILE A 135 14.92 7.06 9.19
CA ILE A 135 14.48 8.45 8.97
C ILE A 135 13.56 8.91 10.11
N ALA A 136 12.67 8.04 10.61
CA ALA A 136 11.78 8.35 11.72
C ALA A 136 12.55 8.71 12.99
N ASP A 137 13.63 7.99 13.29
CA ASP A 137 14.51 8.24 14.43
C ASP A 137 15.30 9.54 14.31
N LYS A 138 15.68 9.93 13.08
CA LYS A 138 16.50 11.13 12.85
C LYS A 138 15.67 12.40 12.64
N ALA A 139 14.59 12.31 11.87
CA ALA A 139 13.81 13.45 11.38
C ALA A 139 12.35 13.45 11.85
N GLY A 140 11.93 12.38 12.54
CA GLY A 140 10.57 12.22 13.05
C GLY A 140 9.65 11.42 12.14
N TYR A 141 8.60 10.85 12.75
CA TYR A 141 7.68 9.90 12.09
C TYR A 141 6.99 10.46 10.84
N MET A 142 6.56 11.73 10.85
CA MET A 142 5.86 12.31 9.71
C MET A 142 6.77 12.44 8.49
N VAL A 143 8.05 12.78 8.71
CA VAL A 143 9.04 12.88 7.63
C VAL A 143 9.34 11.50 7.04
N SER A 144 9.32 10.45 7.83
CA SER A 144 9.57 9.09 7.35
C SER A 144 8.55 8.61 6.30
N TYR A 145 7.33 9.18 6.29
CA TYR A 145 6.29 8.85 5.31
C TYR A 145 6.58 9.36 3.89
N PHE A 146 7.61 10.17 3.71
CA PHE A 146 8.12 10.45 2.35
C PHE A 146 8.69 9.20 1.66
N VAL A 147 9.12 8.19 2.41
CA VAL A 147 9.60 6.91 1.83
C VAL A 147 8.47 6.16 1.13
N PRO A 148 7.35 5.81 1.78
CA PRO A 148 6.23 5.18 1.09
C PRO A 148 5.58 6.10 0.04
N LEU A 149 5.58 7.42 0.23
CA LEU A 149 5.11 8.37 -0.77
C LEU A 149 5.94 8.30 -2.06
N ALA A 150 7.27 8.25 -1.96
CA ALA A 150 8.16 8.09 -3.11
C ALA A 150 7.92 6.74 -3.81
N GLY A 151 7.71 5.66 -3.05
CA GLY A 151 7.32 4.36 -3.59
C GLY A 151 6.01 4.40 -4.38
N MET A 152 4.97 5.06 -3.83
CA MET A 152 3.70 5.22 -4.54
C MET A 152 3.82 6.10 -5.78
N ALA A 153 4.61 7.16 -5.74
CA ALA A 153 4.87 8.01 -6.90
C ALA A 153 5.59 7.24 -8.01
N TYR A 154 6.57 6.39 -7.65
CA TYR A 154 7.23 5.51 -8.60
C TYR A 154 6.25 4.52 -9.24
N MET A 155 5.37 3.89 -8.46
CA MET A 155 4.36 2.97 -8.98
C MET A 155 3.32 3.67 -9.85
N PHE A 156 2.95 4.89 -9.52
CA PHE A 156 2.09 5.72 -10.35
C PHE A 156 2.74 6.03 -11.71
N TYR A 157 4.02 6.43 -11.70
CA TYR A 157 4.81 6.63 -12.92
C TYR A 157 4.89 5.34 -13.76
N TYR A 158 5.17 4.20 -13.11
CA TYR A 158 5.21 2.91 -13.78
C TYR A 158 3.87 2.58 -14.47
N ALA A 159 2.75 2.78 -13.79
CA ALA A 159 1.43 2.55 -14.37
C ALA A 159 1.08 3.52 -15.51
N LEU A 160 1.62 4.74 -15.51
CA LEU A 160 1.40 5.71 -16.58
C LEU A 160 2.20 5.37 -17.85
N ILE A 161 3.48 5.06 -17.69
CA ILE A 161 4.45 5.00 -18.80
C ILE A 161 5.20 3.68 -18.81
N GLY A 162 5.71 3.22 -17.65
CA GLY A 162 6.66 2.12 -17.56
C GLY A 162 6.08 0.74 -17.89
N CYS A 163 4.77 0.56 -17.71
CA CYS A 163 4.09 -0.70 -18.02
C CYS A 163 3.82 -0.93 -19.52
N LYS A 164 4.17 0.03 -20.38
CA LYS A 164 3.99 -0.13 -21.83
C LYS A 164 5.01 -1.13 -22.34
N ASN A 165 4.53 -2.19 -23.00
CA ASN A 165 5.40 -3.17 -23.64
C ASN A 165 6.15 -2.51 -24.81
N VAL A 166 7.47 -2.40 -24.68
CA VAL A 166 8.34 -1.72 -25.66
C VAL A 166 8.84 -2.71 -26.72
N ASN A 167 9.05 -3.97 -26.36
CA ASN A 167 9.57 -4.99 -27.26
C ASN A 167 8.46 -5.97 -27.65
N LYS A 168 7.86 -5.74 -28.82
CA LYS A 168 6.85 -6.63 -29.42
C LYS A 168 7.46 -7.79 -30.22
N ASP A 169 8.77 -7.76 -30.44
CA ASP A 169 9.47 -8.70 -31.33
C ASP A 169 10.06 -9.92 -30.60
N ILE A 170 9.86 -10.04 -29.29
CA ILE A 170 10.28 -11.22 -28.54
C ILE A 170 9.28 -12.34 -28.78
N PRO A 171 9.70 -13.49 -29.37
CA PRO A 171 8.81 -14.62 -29.58
C PRO A 171 8.41 -15.21 -28.21
N VAL A 172 7.15 -15.03 -27.86
CA VAL A 172 6.56 -15.49 -26.58
C VAL A 172 5.76 -16.79 -26.73
N ASP A 173 5.73 -17.35 -27.93
CA ASP A 173 5.07 -18.62 -28.28
C ASP A 173 5.86 -19.85 -27.81
#